data_2f8b7c3fae72409eb986a81b6e87f0b0
#
_entry.id   2f8b7c3fae72409eb986a81b6e87f0b0
#
_cell.length_a   1.000
_cell.length_b   1.000
_cell.length_c   1.000
_cell.angle_alpha   90.00
_cell.angle_beta   90.00
_cell.angle_gamma   90.00
#
_symmetry.space_group_name_H-M   'P 1'
#
loop_
_entity.id
_entity.type
_entity.pdbx_description
1 polymer ?
#
loop_
_entity_poly.entity_id
_entity_poly.type
_entity_poly.pdbx_seq_one_letter_code
_entity_poly.pdbx_strand_id
1 'polypeptide(L)'
;MQWIPNGWRPKAIAVDIDGTITDYNKKLHLEAIESLRLLEESGIPVILATGNVRAITYGLSRFIGSSGPMVCENGGVVWHPSWDEPIVRADGARARKCAQDMALELDIDPEGITTNAWRESECCLFKDEDLDAVNNWVSNSEYS
;
A
#
# COMPACT_ATOMS: atom_id res chain seq x y z
N MET A 1 -13.90 -21.71 15.69
CA MET A 1 -14.62 -20.86 14.73
C MET A 1 -15.20 -21.76 13.62
N GLN A 2 -16.53 -21.91 13.54
CA GLN A 2 -17.17 -22.87 12.60
C GLN A 2 -17.90 -22.16 11.43
N TRP A 3 -17.42 -20.98 11.03
CA TRP A 3 -18.02 -20.28 9.89
C TRP A 3 -17.39 -20.63 8.53
N ILE A 4 -16.28 -21.42 8.52
CA ILE A 4 -15.67 -21.92 7.28
C ILE A 4 -16.34 -23.27 6.94
N PRO A 5 -16.94 -23.42 5.75
CA PRO A 5 -17.54 -24.68 5.32
C PRO A 5 -16.51 -25.81 5.32
N ASN A 6 -16.93 -27.00 5.71
CA ASN A 6 -16.08 -28.19 5.65
C ASN A 6 -15.58 -28.42 4.22
N GLY A 7 -14.26 -28.59 4.07
CA GLY A 7 -13.61 -28.79 2.77
C GLY A 7 -13.35 -27.51 1.98
N TRP A 8 -13.76 -26.34 2.47
CA TRP A 8 -13.39 -25.09 1.83
C TRP A 8 -11.91 -24.78 2.04
N ARG A 9 -11.23 -24.38 0.98
CA ARG A 9 -9.84 -23.98 0.98
C ARG A 9 -9.69 -22.69 0.15
N PRO A 10 -9.06 -21.62 0.69
CA PRO A 10 -8.81 -20.41 -0.09
C PRO A 10 -7.82 -20.70 -1.22
N LYS A 11 -8.00 -20.05 -2.36
CA LYS A 11 -7.06 -20.11 -3.49
C LYS A 11 -5.90 -19.14 -3.32
N ALA A 12 -6.09 -18.08 -2.57
CA ALA A 12 -5.10 -17.09 -2.17
C ALA A 12 -5.61 -16.35 -0.94
N ILE A 13 -4.73 -15.67 -0.22
CA ILE A 13 -5.07 -14.78 0.90
C ILE A 13 -4.44 -13.42 0.66
N ALA A 14 -5.25 -12.35 0.73
CA ALA A 14 -4.76 -10.98 0.77
C ALA A 14 -4.66 -10.53 2.23
N VAL A 15 -3.55 -9.92 2.60
CA VAL A 15 -3.28 -9.44 3.95
C VAL A 15 -2.71 -8.02 3.90
N ASP A 16 -3.22 -7.17 4.78
CA ASP A 16 -2.66 -5.85 5.01
C ASP A 16 -1.42 -5.93 5.91
N ILE A 17 -0.59 -4.91 5.87
CA ILE A 17 0.68 -4.85 6.61
C ILE A 17 0.51 -4.09 7.93
N ASP A 18 0.13 -2.82 7.85
CA ASP A 18 0.18 -1.88 8.97
C ASP A 18 -0.96 -2.10 9.97
N GLY A 19 -0.63 -2.57 11.17
CA GLY A 19 -1.62 -2.92 12.19
C GLY A 19 -2.28 -4.28 12.00
N THR A 20 -1.88 -5.06 10.96
CA THR A 20 -2.33 -6.43 10.70
C THR A 20 -1.21 -7.42 10.96
N ILE A 21 -0.10 -7.34 10.24
CA ILE A 21 1.09 -8.14 10.48
C ILE A 21 2.19 -7.37 11.23
N THR A 22 1.94 -6.10 11.53
CA THR A 22 2.77 -5.27 12.39
C THR A 22 1.97 -4.76 13.60
N ASP A 23 2.70 -4.44 14.69
CA ASP A 23 2.16 -3.71 15.84
C ASP A 23 2.06 -2.20 15.54
N TYR A 24 1.59 -1.44 16.54
CA TYR A 24 1.48 0.03 16.46
C TYR A 24 2.83 0.74 16.33
N ASN A 25 3.95 0.06 16.65
CA ASN A 25 5.31 0.56 16.47
C ASN A 25 5.93 0.11 15.15
N LYS A 26 5.13 -0.41 14.23
CA LYS A 26 5.56 -0.92 12.92
C LYS A 26 6.50 -2.14 12.97
N LYS A 27 6.54 -2.84 14.11
CA LYS A 27 7.32 -4.06 14.25
C LYS A 27 6.49 -5.26 13.80
N LEU A 28 7.11 -6.12 13.01
CA LEU A 28 6.49 -7.36 12.53
C LEU A 28 6.18 -8.32 13.69
N HIS A 29 4.98 -8.87 13.71
CA HIS A 29 4.60 -9.99 14.55
C HIS A 29 5.18 -11.28 13.99
N LEU A 30 6.08 -11.93 14.72
CA LEU A 30 6.76 -13.15 14.25
C LEU A 30 5.77 -14.29 13.99
N GLU A 31 4.75 -14.44 14.83
CA GLU A 31 3.67 -15.43 14.67
C GLU A 31 2.84 -15.21 13.41
N ALA A 32 2.60 -13.92 13.04
CA ALA A 32 1.93 -13.60 11.78
C ALA A 32 2.79 -14.02 10.58
N ILE A 33 4.10 -13.73 10.62
CA ILE A 33 5.03 -14.11 9.55
C ILE A 33 5.10 -15.64 9.42
N GLU A 34 5.18 -16.37 10.54
CA GLU A 34 5.15 -17.83 10.55
C GLU A 34 3.86 -18.36 9.92
N SER A 35 2.71 -17.79 10.29
CA SER A 35 1.40 -18.18 9.74
C SER A 35 1.33 -17.95 8.22
N LEU A 36 1.88 -16.86 7.70
CA LEU A 36 1.92 -16.58 6.27
C LEU A 36 2.81 -17.58 5.52
N ARG A 37 3.95 -17.95 6.11
CA ARG A 37 4.84 -18.99 5.54
C ARG A 37 4.16 -20.36 5.49
N LEU A 38 3.44 -20.74 6.52
CA LEU A 38 2.67 -21.99 6.53
C LEU A 38 1.57 -22.01 5.45
N LEU A 39 0.95 -20.88 5.14
CA LEU A 39 0.01 -20.76 4.02
C LEU A 39 0.72 -21.02 2.69
N GLU A 40 1.85 -20.39 2.45
CA GLU A 40 2.66 -20.55 1.23
C GLU A 40 3.15 -22.01 1.09
N GLU A 41 3.67 -22.61 2.15
CA GLU A 41 4.06 -24.04 2.18
C GLU A 41 2.88 -24.97 1.90
N SER A 42 1.67 -24.56 2.27
CA SER A 42 0.43 -25.27 1.96
C SER A 42 -0.06 -25.04 0.53
N GLY A 43 0.65 -24.26 -0.29
CA GLY A 43 0.30 -23.91 -1.66
C GLY A 43 -0.85 -22.90 -1.75
N ILE A 44 -0.99 -22.02 -0.76
CA ILE A 44 -1.95 -20.92 -0.73
C ILE A 44 -1.15 -19.61 -0.87
N PRO A 45 -1.13 -18.98 -2.05
CA PRO A 45 -0.39 -17.74 -2.27
C PRO A 45 -0.85 -16.61 -1.35
N VAL A 46 0.11 -15.88 -0.79
CA VAL A 46 -0.11 -14.68 0.02
C VAL A 46 0.08 -13.45 -0.85
N ILE A 47 -0.91 -12.57 -0.83
CA ILE A 47 -0.93 -11.27 -1.51
C ILE A 47 -0.77 -10.20 -0.44
N LEU A 48 0.31 -9.41 -0.48
CA LEU A 48 0.43 -8.24 0.38
C LEU A 48 -0.36 -7.09 -0.24
N ALA A 49 -1.30 -6.51 0.53
CA ALA A 49 -2.13 -5.37 0.11
C ALA A 49 -1.94 -4.23 1.11
N THR A 50 -1.39 -3.10 0.69
CA THR A 50 -0.93 -2.04 1.60
C THR A 50 -0.95 -0.66 0.96
N GLY A 51 -0.99 0.39 1.79
CA GLY A 51 -0.68 1.76 1.39
C GLY A 51 0.82 2.05 1.18
N ASN A 52 1.72 1.09 1.47
CA ASN A 52 3.15 1.28 1.25
C ASN A 52 3.52 1.24 -0.24
N VAL A 53 4.66 1.85 -0.56
CA VAL A 53 5.24 1.86 -1.91
C VAL A 53 5.72 0.46 -2.33
N ARG A 54 5.76 0.21 -3.63
CA ARG A 54 6.15 -1.07 -4.22
C ARG A 54 7.51 -1.57 -3.74
N ALA A 55 8.51 -0.70 -3.60
CA ALA A 55 9.85 -1.07 -3.16
C ALA A 55 9.88 -1.67 -1.74
N ILE A 56 9.15 -1.07 -0.80
CA ILE A 56 9.05 -1.57 0.58
C ILE A 56 8.28 -2.88 0.60
N THR A 57 7.15 -2.93 -0.10
CA THR A 57 6.30 -4.12 -0.16
C THR A 57 7.05 -5.31 -0.79
N TYR A 58 7.84 -5.05 -1.82
CA TYR A 58 8.68 -6.09 -2.45
C TYR A 58 9.75 -6.62 -1.49
N GLY A 59 10.45 -5.73 -0.77
CA GLY A 59 11.42 -6.16 0.23
C GLY A 59 10.78 -7.09 1.27
N LEU A 60 9.62 -6.69 1.80
CA LEU A 60 8.89 -7.46 2.78
C LEU A 60 8.36 -8.80 2.21
N SER A 61 7.80 -8.79 1.00
CA SER A 61 7.35 -9.99 0.27
C SER A 61 8.46 -11.04 0.18
N ARG A 62 9.67 -10.61 -0.18
CA ARG A 62 10.83 -11.51 -0.27
C ARG A 62 11.23 -12.10 1.09
N PHE A 63 11.19 -11.31 2.15
CA PHE A 63 11.59 -11.77 3.49
C PHE A 63 10.52 -12.65 4.15
N ILE A 64 9.24 -12.43 3.84
CA ILE A 64 8.16 -13.33 4.25
C ILE A 64 8.20 -14.62 3.44
N GLY A 65 8.50 -14.53 2.13
CA GLY A 65 8.43 -15.63 1.18
C GLY A 65 7.06 -15.71 0.49
N SER A 66 6.34 -14.57 0.36
CA SER A 66 5.05 -14.54 -0.32
C SER A 66 5.21 -14.67 -1.84
N SER A 67 4.35 -15.46 -2.47
CA SER A 67 4.37 -15.77 -3.90
C SER A 67 3.29 -15.08 -4.72
N GLY A 68 2.35 -14.40 -4.04
CA GLY A 68 1.29 -13.65 -4.71
C GLY A 68 1.77 -12.30 -5.26
N PRO A 69 0.98 -11.66 -6.15
CA PRO A 69 1.22 -10.28 -6.53
C PRO A 69 1.08 -9.34 -5.33
N MET A 70 1.71 -8.18 -5.42
CA MET A 70 1.59 -7.13 -4.42
C MET A 70 0.60 -6.06 -4.87
N VAL A 71 -0.25 -5.60 -3.97
CA VAL A 71 -1.15 -4.48 -4.14
C VAL A 71 -0.62 -3.35 -3.28
N CYS A 72 -0.03 -2.34 -3.90
CA CYS A 72 0.68 -1.24 -3.27
C CYS A 72 -0.09 0.08 -3.47
N GLU A 73 0.28 1.09 -2.68
CA GLU A 73 -0.25 2.44 -2.82
C GLU A 73 -1.77 2.44 -2.86
N ASN A 74 -2.40 1.81 -1.86
CA ASN A 74 -3.87 1.71 -1.73
C ASN A 74 -4.58 1.11 -2.95
N GLY A 75 -3.89 0.29 -3.73
CA GLY A 75 -4.38 -0.30 -4.98
C GLY A 75 -4.01 0.47 -6.24
N GLY A 76 -3.29 1.58 -6.11
CA GLY A 76 -2.80 2.37 -7.24
C GLY A 76 -1.73 1.63 -8.06
N VAL A 77 -0.99 0.73 -7.43
CA VAL A 77 0.04 -0.09 -8.09
C VAL A 77 -0.18 -1.57 -7.78
N VAL A 78 -0.24 -2.40 -8.81
CA VAL A 78 -0.26 -3.87 -8.68
C VAL A 78 0.90 -4.45 -9.45
N TRP A 79 1.68 -5.32 -8.81
CA TRP A 79 2.86 -5.88 -9.42
C TRP A 79 3.20 -7.28 -8.89
N HIS A 80 3.82 -8.07 -9.75
CA HIS A 80 4.47 -9.34 -9.38
C HIS A 80 5.87 -9.39 -10.00
N PRO A 81 6.90 -9.93 -9.32
CA PRO A 81 8.28 -9.95 -9.82
C PRO A 81 8.49 -10.67 -11.17
N SER A 82 7.55 -11.52 -11.59
CA SER A 82 7.58 -12.16 -12.91
C SER A 82 6.95 -11.35 -14.03
N TRP A 83 6.39 -10.17 -13.73
CA TRP A 83 5.81 -9.27 -14.75
C TRP A 83 6.87 -8.24 -15.19
N ASP A 84 6.92 -7.94 -16.47
CA ASP A 84 7.85 -6.98 -17.02
C ASP A 84 7.62 -5.58 -16.44
N GLU A 85 6.33 -5.18 -16.29
CA GLU A 85 5.94 -3.85 -15.82
C GLU A 85 4.83 -3.95 -14.75
N PRO A 86 4.77 -2.99 -13.80
CA PRO A 86 3.64 -2.87 -12.90
C PRO A 86 2.38 -2.37 -13.62
N ILE A 87 1.23 -2.72 -13.09
CA ILE A 87 -0.03 -2.07 -13.44
C ILE A 87 -0.15 -0.83 -12.55
N VAL A 88 -0.01 0.35 -13.14
CA VAL A 88 -0.20 1.65 -12.46
C VAL A 88 -1.54 2.23 -12.89
N ARG A 89 -2.39 2.59 -11.92
CA ARG A 89 -3.79 2.97 -12.15
C ARG A 89 -4.05 4.47 -12.11
N ALA A 90 -3.08 5.26 -11.64
CA ALA A 90 -3.19 6.70 -11.53
C ALA A 90 -1.84 7.37 -11.84
N ASP A 91 -1.86 8.66 -12.11
CA ASP A 91 -0.68 9.45 -12.44
C ASP A 91 -0.07 10.06 -11.16
N GLY A 92 0.94 9.41 -10.61
CA GLY A 92 1.66 9.88 -9.43
C GLY A 92 2.43 11.18 -9.66
N ALA A 93 2.87 11.46 -10.88
CA ALA A 93 3.51 12.74 -11.20
C ALA A 93 2.49 13.90 -11.11
N ARG A 94 1.29 13.70 -11.65
CA ARG A 94 0.18 14.65 -11.50
C ARG A 94 -0.22 14.81 -10.03
N ALA A 95 -0.33 13.73 -9.27
CA ALA A 95 -0.66 13.78 -7.84
C ALA A 95 0.39 14.56 -7.03
N ARG A 96 1.68 14.35 -7.31
CA ARG A 96 2.77 15.10 -6.67
C ARG A 96 2.74 16.57 -7.04
N LYS A 97 2.56 16.88 -8.33
CA LYS A 97 2.44 18.28 -8.76
C LYS A 97 1.25 18.97 -8.07
N CYS A 98 0.10 18.30 -7.98
CA CYS A 98 -1.06 18.82 -7.25
C CYS A 98 -0.71 19.17 -5.80
N ALA A 99 -0.03 18.26 -5.08
CA ALA A 99 0.38 18.50 -3.70
C ALA A 99 1.40 19.65 -3.58
N GLN A 100 2.33 19.78 -4.51
CA GLN A 100 3.30 20.88 -4.55
C GLN A 100 2.64 22.23 -4.85
N ASP A 101 1.69 22.28 -5.79
CA ASP A 101 0.93 23.52 -6.09
C ASP A 101 0.04 23.93 -4.90
N MET A 102 -0.59 22.93 -4.24
CA MET A 102 -1.39 23.15 -3.03
C MET A 102 -0.54 23.70 -1.88
N ALA A 103 0.69 23.26 -1.74
CA ALA A 103 1.63 23.73 -0.71
C ALA A 103 2.03 25.22 -0.85
N LEU A 104 1.74 25.85 -1.99
CA LEU A 104 1.94 27.30 -2.16
C LEU A 104 0.87 28.13 -1.46
N GLU A 105 -0.29 27.55 -1.17
CA GLU A 105 -1.46 28.22 -0.61
C GLU A 105 -1.90 27.67 0.74
N LEU A 106 -1.63 26.39 1.00
CA LEU A 106 -1.95 25.71 2.26
C LEU A 106 -0.65 25.37 3.00
N ASP A 107 -0.73 25.35 4.34
CA ASP A 107 0.38 24.93 5.21
C ASP A 107 0.49 23.39 5.24
N ILE A 108 0.94 22.82 4.13
CA ILE A 108 1.18 21.38 3.97
C ILE A 108 2.62 21.12 3.50
N ASP A 109 3.18 19.98 3.86
CA ASP A 109 4.53 19.56 3.44
C ASP A 109 4.48 18.18 2.72
N PRO A 110 4.28 18.17 1.39
CA PRO A 110 4.28 16.93 0.62
C PRO A 110 5.66 16.26 0.55
N GLU A 111 6.75 16.99 0.78
CA GLU A 111 8.11 16.45 0.74
C GLU A 111 8.55 15.87 2.11
N GLY A 112 7.87 16.22 3.20
CA GLY A 112 8.13 15.69 4.54
C GLY A 112 7.91 14.18 4.66
N ILE A 113 7.09 13.59 3.78
CA ILE A 113 6.89 12.14 3.70
C ILE A 113 7.89 11.53 2.72
N THR A 114 8.99 11.03 3.23
CA THR A 114 10.12 10.46 2.45
C THR A 114 9.68 9.50 1.35
N THR A 115 8.65 8.66 1.61
CA THR A 115 8.18 7.67 0.64
C THR A 115 7.44 8.28 -0.54
N ASN A 116 7.04 9.56 -0.50
CA ASN A 116 6.43 10.24 -1.65
C ASN A 116 7.38 10.28 -2.87
N ALA A 117 8.70 10.33 -2.63
CA ALA A 117 9.71 10.26 -3.69
C ALA A 117 9.69 8.94 -4.48
N TRP A 118 9.10 7.87 -3.91
CA TRP A 118 9.06 6.52 -4.49
C TRP A 118 7.65 6.09 -4.93
N ARG A 119 6.63 6.95 -4.78
CA ARG A 119 5.26 6.67 -5.18
C ARG A 119 5.08 6.83 -6.68
N GLU A 120 4.33 5.90 -7.25
CA GLU A 120 4.09 5.79 -8.68
C GLU A 120 2.67 6.23 -9.07
N SER A 121 1.71 6.20 -8.13
CA SER A 121 0.29 6.44 -8.41
C SER A 121 -0.37 7.50 -7.53
N GLU A 122 0.25 7.90 -6.43
CA GLU A 122 -0.34 8.83 -5.47
C GLU A 122 0.73 9.74 -4.85
N CYS A 123 0.29 10.77 -4.10
CA CYS A 123 1.10 11.54 -3.18
C CYS A 123 0.38 11.59 -1.83
N CYS A 124 1.04 11.22 -0.75
CA CYS A 124 0.48 11.24 0.59
C CYS A 124 0.71 12.59 1.26
N LEU A 125 -0.26 13.03 2.05
CA LEU A 125 -0.15 14.14 2.98
C LEU A 125 -0.08 13.60 4.42
N PHE A 126 0.36 14.42 5.36
CA PHE A 126 0.34 14.07 6.77
C PHE A 126 -1.09 13.89 7.27
N LYS A 127 -1.28 13.03 8.28
CA LYS A 127 -2.60 12.66 8.79
C LYS A 127 -3.34 13.80 9.50
N ASP A 128 -2.62 14.78 9.99
CA ASP A 128 -3.12 15.93 10.74
C ASP A 128 -3.42 17.16 9.86
N GLU A 129 -3.30 17.02 8.53
CA GLU A 129 -3.70 18.07 7.59
C GLU A 129 -5.21 18.35 7.64
N ASP A 130 -5.58 19.59 7.36
CA ASP A 130 -6.99 20.01 7.24
C ASP A 130 -7.62 19.46 5.96
N LEU A 131 -8.33 18.34 6.10
CA LEU A 131 -8.97 17.67 4.96
C LEU A 131 -10.03 18.52 4.26
N ASP A 132 -10.71 19.42 4.99
CA ASP A 132 -11.73 20.29 4.39
C ASP A 132 -11.05 21.36 3.52
N ALA A 133 -9.94 21.93 4.00
CA ALA A 133 -9.13 22.86 3.20
C ALA A 133 -8.54 22.18 1.96
N VAL A 134 -7.98 20.99 2.10
CA VAL A 134 -7.43 20.18 0.99
C VAL A 134 -8.52 19.87 -0.05
N ASN A 135 -9.66 19.34 0.37
CA ASN A 135 -10.76 18.99 -0.54
C ASN A 135 -11.33 20.22 -1.25
N ASN A 136 -11.47 21.34 -0.55
CA ASN A 136 -11.95 22.59 -1.14
C ASN A 136 -10.95 23.12 -2.18
N TRP A 137 -9.66 23.07 -1.88
CA TRP A 137 -8.63 23.51 -2.82
C TRP A 137 -8.63 22.64 -4.08
N VAL A 138 -8.62 21.31 -3.95
CA VAL A 138 -8.68 20.36 -5.08
C VAL A 138 -9.91 20.60 -5.93
N SER A 139 -11.09 20.75 -5.31
CA SER A 139 -12.37 20.96 -6.02
C SER A 139 -12.42 22.23 -6.84
N ASN A 140 -11.61 23.24 -6.50
CA ASN A 140 -11.53 24.53 -7.21
C ASN A 140 -10.30 24.65 -8.12
N SER A 141 -9.49 23.61 -8.23
CA SER A 141 -8.27 23.58 -9.03
C SER A 141 -8.44 22.81 -10.35
N GLU A 142 -7.40 22.82 -11.18
CA GLU A 142 -7.32 22.01 -12.41
C GLU A 142 -7.14 20.51 -12.14
N TYR A 143 -7.04 20.11 -10.88
CA TYR A 143 -6.81 18.72 -10.46
C TYR A 143 -8.11 17.98 -10.10
N SER A 144 -9.26 18.68 -10.09
CA SER A 144 -10.58 18.11 -9.77
C SER A 144 -11.08 17.09 -10.81
#